data_8c18d0e7973e7b1a69ec3fc2ac84767e
#
_entry.id   8c18d0e7973e7b1a69ec3fc2ac84767e
#
_cell.length_a   1.000
_cell.length_b   1.000
_cell.length_c   1.000
_cell.angle_alpha   90.00
_cell.angle_beta   90.00
_cell.angle_gamma   90.00
#
_symmetry.space_group_name_H-M   'P 1'
#
loop_
_entity.id
_entity.type
_entity.pdbx_description
1 polymer ?
#
loop_
_entity_poly.entity_id
_entity_poly.type
_entity_poly.pdbx_seq_one_letter_code
_entity_poly.pdbx_strand_id
1 'polypeptide(L)'
;MDLSKLTDGKNLSEMEKTVLYYIVEHIDEVLKMGVRGVAKENFTSSSTIMRLTKKLGYSGFVDMYYKLLPMVKNAEGCIDEDIQFINSFCSNTLLQYNSYDQMKLFARKICELDNQFIFIYATGFSAMSAEYFNRKLLVLGRKCIVSSGMDSIGVFENNLADMGMLITISRSGETQSVVDRVKIAKENGIFIVSFTNELENRVNALADIAFRIEDSNKLDDRNMMANTFFPNVLMLMELLIYEYYKVLQVTPED
;
A
#
# COMPACT_ATOMS: atom_id res chain seq x y z
N MET A 1 14.11 -27.83 0.34
CA MET A 1 13.60 -27.63 -1.04
C MET A 1 14.52 -28.33 -2.05
N ASP A 2 13.98 -29.08 -2.98
CA ASP A 2 14.76 -29.71 -4.06
C ASP A 2 14.97 -28.69 -5.20
N LEU A 3 16.15 -28.07 -5.25
CA LEU A 3 16.51 -27.08 -6.27
C LEU A 3 16.77 -27.71 -7.66
N SER A 4 16.82 -29.05 -7.75
CA SER A 4 17.08 -29.76 -9.00
C SER A 4 16.02 -29.41 -10.05
N LYS A 5 14.73 -29.30 -9.64
CA LYS A 5 13.63 -28.93 -10.53
C LYS A 5 13.71 -27.51 -11.09
N LEU A 6 14.37 -26.59 -10.38
CA LEU A 6 14.58 -25.21 -10.83
C LEU A 6 15.75 -25.08 -11.80
N THR A 7 16.74 -25.96 -11.64
CA THR A 7 17.98 -25.93 -12.41
C THR A 7 18.01 -26.93 -13.56
N ASP A 8 17.02 -27.84 -13.61
CA ASP A 8 16.96 -28.88 -14.63
C ASP A 8 16.90 -28.26 -16.05
N GLY A 9 17.78 -28.78 -16.93
CA GLY A 9 17.94 -28.28 -18.29
C GLY A 9 18.60 -26.88 -18.41
N LYS A 10 19.08 -26.27 -17.31
CA LYS A 10 19.68 -24.92 -17.30
C LYS A 10 21.18 -24.99 -17.02
N ASN A 11 21.97 -24.40 -17.91
CA ASN A 11 23.43 -24.38 -17.75
C ASN A 11 23.85 -23.22 -16.83
N LEU A 12 23.88 -23.48 -15.51
CA LEU A 12 24.34 -22.55 -14.48
C LEU A 12 25.82 -22.78 -14.16
N SER A 13 26.60 -21.70 -14.05
CA SER A 13 27.96 -21.74 -13.51
C SER A 13 27.94 -22.03 -12.01
N GLU A 14 29.07 -22.47 -11.45
CA GLU A 14 29.20 -22.70 -9.99
C GLU A 14 28.88 -21.44 -9.17
N MET A 15 29.31 -20.25 -9.63
CA MET A 15 28.97 -18.98 -9.00
C MET A 15 27.46 -18.72 -9.04
N GLU A 16 26.78 -18.99 -10.16
CA GLU A 16 25.34 -18.81 -10.28
C GLU A 16 24.56 -19.77 -9.39
N LYS A 17 25.07 -20.99 -9.20
CA LYS A 17 24.51 -21.95 -8.24
C LYS A 17 24.69 -21.47 -6.80
N THR A 18 25.90 -21.01 -6.44
CA THR A 18 26.17 -20.46 -5.09
C THR A 18 25.23 -19.30 -4.77
N VAL A 19 25.06 -18.37 -5.69
CA VAL A 19 24.12 -17.24 -5.54
C VAL A 19 22.68 -17.73 -5.38
N LEU A 20 22.25 -18.72 -6.15
CA LEU A 20 20.91 -19.29 -6.02
C LEU A 20 20.70 -19.96 -4.65
N TYR A 21 21.65 -20.72 -4.16
CA TYR A 21 21.61 -21.31 -2.81
C TYR A 21 21.53 -20.23 -1.74
N TYR A 22 22.36 -19.21 -1.82
CA TYR A 22 22.33 -18.08 -0.89
C TYR A 22 20.95 -17.39 -0.87
N ILE A 23 20.37 -17.12 -2.05
CA ILE A 23 19.04 -16.50 -2.17
C ILE A 23 17.97 -17.36 -1.49
N VAL A 24 18.04 -18.68 -1.64
CA VAL A 24 17.07 -19.61 -1.05
C VAL A 24 17.23 -19.69 0.47
N GLU A 25 18.47 -19.77 0.98
CA GLU A 25 18.73 -19.82 2.42
C GLU A 25 18.36 -18.53 3.16
N HIS A 26 18.51 -17.38 2.50
CA HIS A 26 18.27 -16.06 3.09
C HIS A 26 17.02 -15.38 2.50
N ILE A 27 16.03 -16.16 2.08
CA ILE A 27 14.88 -15.67 1.31
C ILE A 27 14.15 -14.49 2.00
N ASP A 28 14.11 -14.47 3.33
CA ASP A 28 13.43 -13.43 4.11
C ASP A 28 14.17 -12.08 4.10
N GLU A 29 15.49 -12.10 3.85
CA GLU A 29 16.35 -10.91 3.89
C GLU A 29 16.71 -10.39 2.49
N VAL A 30 16.70 -11.28 1.51
CA VAL A 30 17.18 -11.03 0.13
C VAL A 30 16.49 -9.85 -0.53
N LEU A 31 15.19 -9.68 -0.30
CA LEU A 31 14.45 -8.57 -0.89
C LEU A 31 14.85 -7.22 -0.30
N LYS A 32 15.08 -7.16 1.02
CA LYS A 32 15.56 -5.95 1.72
C LYS A 32 16.97 -5.58 1.29
N MET A 33 17.83 -6.59 1.09
CA MET A 33 19.21 -6.41 0.62
C MET A 33 19.24 -5.90 -0.82
N GLY A 34 18.27 -6.32 -1.63
CA GLY A 34 18.20 -6.05 -3.06
C GLY A 34 19.35 -6.70 -3.85
N VAL A 35 19.32 -6.57 -5.17
CA VAL A 35 20.31 -7.19 -6.06
C VAL A 35 21.76 -6.78 -5.76
N ARG A 36 21.97 -5.54 -5.30
CA ARG A 36 23.32 -5.04 -4.96
C ARG A 36 23.84 -5.65 -3.65
N GLY A 37 22.98 -5.79 -2.64
CA GLY A 37 23.33 -6.41 -1.38
C GLY A 37 23.69 -7.89 -1.57
N VAL A 38 22.83 -8.64 -2.27
CA VAL A 38 23.07 -10.05 -2.59
C VAL A 38 24.36 -10.23 -3.39
N ALA A 39 24.66 -9.34 -4.35
CA ALA A 39 25.91 -9.37 -5.11
C ALA A 39 27.14 -9.18 -4.22
N LYS A 40 27.08 -8.25 -3.27
CA LYS A 40 28.15 -7.96 -2.32
C LYS A 40 28.44 -9.16 -1.42
N GLU A 41 27.41 -9.75 -0.82
CA GLU A 41 27.55 -10.92 0.07
C GLU A 41 28.10 -12.15 -0.65
N ASN A 42 27.83 -12.29 -1.94
CA ASN A 42 28.33 -13.41 -2.75
C ASN A 42 29.60 -13.06 -3.57
N PHE A 43 30.27 -11.94 -3.26
CA PHE A 43 31.50 -11.51 -3.95
C PHE A 43 31.37 -11.50 -5.48
N THR A 44 30.21 -11.09 -5.98
CA THR A 44 29.89 -11.08 -7.41
C THR A 44 29.31 -9.74 -7.86
N SER A 45 28.95 -9.62 -9.14
CA SER A 45 28.34 -8.42 -9.69
C SER A 45 26.80 -8.53 -9.75
N SER A 46 26.10 -7.38 -9.65
CA SER A 46 24.67 -7.32 -9.89
C SER A 46 24.30 -7.85 -11.29
N SER A 47 25.18 -7.70 -12.28
CA SER A 47 25.00 -8.25 -13.63
C SER A 47 24.96 -9.77 -13.64
N THR A 48 25.77 -10.42 -12.80
CA THR A 48 25.76 -11.89 -12.64
C THR A 48 24.42 -12.37 -12.09
N ILE A 49 23.89 -11.67 -11.07
CA ILE A 49 22.57 -11.99 -10.51
C ILE A 49 21.47 -11.78 -11.55
N MET A 50 21.49 -10.67 -12.27
CA MET A 50 20.51 -10.41 -13.33
C MET A 50 20.57 -11.43 -14.47
N ARG A 51 21.77 -11.94 -14.78
CA ARG A 51 21.95 -13.03 -15.76
C ARG A 51 21.39 -14.34 -15.23
N LEU A 52 21.63 -14.66 -13.96
CA LEU A 52 21.03 -15.82 -13.28
C LEU A 52 19.51 -15.77 -13.36
N THR A 53 18.89 -14.62 -13.03
CA THR A 53 17.42 -14.49 -13.11
C THR A 53 16.89 -14.78 -14.50
N LYS A 54 17.58 -14.29 -15.54
CA LYS A 54 17.20 -14.54 -16.96
C LYS A 54 17.37 -16.00 -17.36
N LYS A 55 18.48 -16.65 -16.95
CA LYS A 55 18.70 -18.08 -17.19
C LYS A 55 17.64 -18.95 -16.53
N LEU A 56 17.17 -18.55 -15.34
CA LEU A 56 16.08 -19.23 -14.63
C LEU A 56 14.70 -18.97 -15.25
N GLY A 57 14.60 -18.06 -16.22
CA GLY A 57 13.36 -17.74 -16.95
C GLY A 57 12.52 -16.65 -16.30
N TYR A 58 13.10 -15.89 -15.37
CA TYR A 58 12.42 -14.78 -14.71
C TYR A 58 12.67 -13.44 -15.41
N SER A 59 11.72 -12.52 -15.28
CA SER A 59 11.84 -11.18 -15.88
C SER A 59 12.90 -10.30 -15.18
N GLY A 60 13.20 -10.57 -13.91
CA GLY A 60 14.18 -9.84 -13.11
C GLY A 60 14.31 -10.41 -11.69
N PHE A 61 15.12 -9.76 -10.86
CA PHE A 61 15.43 -10.20 -9.50
C PHE A 61 14.17 -10.25 -8.60
N VAL A 62 13.35 -9.23 -8.67
CA VAL A 62 12.11 -9.14 -7.87
C VAL A 62 11.10 -10.20 -8.32
N ASP A 63 10.94 -10.41 -9.63
CA ASP A 63 10.08 -11.47 -10.18
C ASP A 63 10.56 -12.87 -9.75
N MET A 64 11.88 -13.10 -9.79
CA MET A 64 12.48 -14.34 -9.31
C MET A 64 12.18 -14.55 -7.81
N TYR A 65 12.38 -13.52 -6.99
CA TYR A 65 12.12 -13.58 -5.56
C TYR A 65 10.68 -14.02 -5.26
N TYR A 66 9.69 -13.33 -5.80
CA TYR A 66 8.28 -13.64 -5.54
C TYR A 66 7.84 -15.02 -6.04
N LYS A 67 8.49 -15.55 -7.06
CA LYS A 67 8.21 -16.91 -7.53
C LYS A 67 8.96 -17.98 -6.72
N LEU A 68 10.12 -17.67 -6.17
CA LEU A 68 10.87 -18.58 -5.30
C LEU A 68 10.29 -18.62 -3.88
N LEU A 69 9.83 -17.50 -3.34
CA LEU A 69 9.34 -17.38 -1.97
C LEU A 69 8.31 -18.46 -1.60
N PRO A 70 7.22 -18.68 -2.35
CA PRO A 70 6.26 -19.75 -2.03
C PRO A 70 6.88 -21.14 -2.11
N MET A 71 7.82 -21.37 -3.03
CA MET A 71 8.47 -22.66 -3.19
C MET A 71 9.39 -23.02 -2.01
N VAL A 72 10.10 -22.01 -1.49
CA VAL A 72 10.98 -22.18 -0.32
C VAL A 72 10.15 -22.41 0.94
N LYS A 73 9.14 -21.56 1.16
CA LYS A 73 8.32 -21.60 2.36
C LYS A 73 7.39 -22.82 2.45
N ASN A 74 6.81 -23.25 1.34
CA ASN A 74 6.02 -24.49 1.30
C ASN A 74 6.86 -25.76 1.58
N ALA A 75 8.20 -25.69 1.45
CA ALA A 75 9.08 -26.81 1.78
C ALA A 75 9.35 -26.93 3.29
N GLU A 76 9.10 -25.87 4.09
CA GLU A 76 9.36 -25.83 5.53
C GLU A 76 8.12 -26.10 6.42
N GLY A 77 6.96 -26.38 5.82
CA GLY A 77 5.73 -26.77 6.54
C GLY A 77 5.01 -25.59 7.20
N CYS A 78 4.42 -24.73 6.38
CA CYS A 78 3.84 -23.44 6.71
C CYS A 78 2.50 -23.44 7.46
N ILE A 79 2.34 -24.15 8.56
CA ILE A 79 1.15 -23.97 9.41
C ILE A 79 1.20 -22.63 10.17
N ASP A 80 2.39 -22.17 10.56
CA ASP A 80 2.54 -20.93 11.35
C ASP A 80 2.37 -19.64 10.52
N GLU A 81 2.77 -19.64 9.24
CA GLU A 81 2.65 -18.46 8.38
C GLU A 81 1.22 -18.21 7.91
N ASP A 82 0.47 -19.26 7.61
CA ASP A 82 -0.96 -19.15 7.28
C ASP A 82 -1.73 -18.57 8.46
N ILE A 83 -1.43 -19.02 9.69
CA ILE A 83 -2.01 -18.49 10.92
C ILE A 83 -1.60 -17.04 11.13
N GLN A 84 -0.33 -16.67 10.87
CA GLN A 84 0.13 -15.28 10.98
C GLN A 84 -0.55 -14.38 9.96
N PHE A 85 -0.71 -14.83 8.71
CA PHE A 85 -1.42 -14.08 7.69
C PHE A 85 -2.90 -13.89 8.06
N ILE A 86 -3.59 -14.96 8.48
CA ILE A 86 -4.98 -14.88 8.97
C ILE A 86 -5.09 -13.94 10.17
N ASN A 87 -4.16 -14.04 11.14
CA ASN A 87 -4.14 -13.19 12.31
C ASN A 87 -3.89 -11.71 11.97
N SER A 88 -3.19 -11.41 10.88
CA SER A 88 -2.96 -10.04 10.44
C SER A 88 -4.24 -9.32 9.98
N PHE A 89 -5.27 -10.05 9.55
CA PHE A 89 -6.61 -9.51 9.33
C PHE A 89 -7.41 -9.31 10.63
N CYS A 90 -7.10 -10.10 11.65
CA CYS A 90 -7.80 -10.07 12.93
C CYS A 90 -7.09 -9.19 13.98
N SER A 91 -5.88 -8.69 13.66
CA SER A 91 -5.07 -7.96 14.61
C SER A 91 -5.63 -6.56 14.85
N ASN A 92 -5.56 -6.09 16.10
CA ASN A 92 -5.90 -4.71 16.47
C ASN A 92 -4.87 -3.68 15.97
N THR A 93 -4.06 -4.01 14.95
CA THR A 93 -2.99 -3.14 14.44
C THR A 93 -3.52 -1.82 13.90
N LEU A 94 -4.75 -1.81 13.35
CA LEU A 94 -5.38 -0.56 12.94
C LEU A 94 -5.50 0.45 14.08
N LEU A 95 -5.85 -0.01 15.30
CA LEU A 95 -5.98 0.84 16.48
C LEU A 95 -4.64 1.12 17.17
N GLN A 96 -3.62 0.30 16.96
CA GLN A 96 -2.27 0.56 17.45
C GLN A 96 -1.60 1.73 16.73
N TYR A 97 -1.84 1.85 15.42
CA TYR A 97 -1.21 2.87 14.58
C TYR A 97 -2.08 4.10 14.34
N ASN A 98 -3.40 3.98 14.56
CA ASN A 98 -4.35 5.03 14.26
C ASN A 98 -5.19 5.33 15.51
N SER A 99 -5.03 6.52 16.07
CA SER A 99 -5.72 6.89 17.31
C SER A 99 -7.21 7.20 17.06
N TYR A 100 -8.02 6.95 18.07
CA TYR A 100 -9.43 7.37 18.05
C TYR A 100 -9.60 8.88 17.88
N ASP A 101 -8.65 9.69 18.35
CA ASP A 101 -8.72 11.14 18.20
C ASP A 101 -8.53 11.58 16.75
N GLN A 102 -7.68 10.88 15.98
CA GLN A 102 -7.57 11.10 14.52
C GLN A 102 -8.88 10.73 13.81
N MET A 103 -9.52 9.62 14.18
CA MET A 103 -10.79 9.20 13.61
C MET A 103 -11.92 10.18 13.93
N LYS A 104 -11.98 10.67 15.17
CA LYS A 104 -12.93 11.72 15.59
C LYS A 104 -12.68 13.04 14.88
N LEU A 105 -11.40 13.42 14.69
CA LEU A 105 -11.06 14.62 13.93
C LEU A 105 -11.54 14.50 12.49
N PHE A 106 -11.29 13.37 11.83
CA PHE A 106 -11.80 13.07 10.50
C PHE A 106 -13.33 13.22 10.43
N ALA A 107 -14.04 12.58 11.36
CA ALA A 107 -15.49 12.61 11.42
C ALA A 107 -16.04 14.05 11.58
N ARG A 108 -15.45 14.83 12.50
CA ARG A 108 -15.81 16.26 12.68
C ARG A 108 -15.55 17.07 11.41
N LYS A 109 -14.40 16.87 10.78
CA LYS A 109 -14.06 17.58 9.55
C LYS A 109 -15.03 17.31 8.41
N ILE A 110 -15.50 16.07 8.27
CA ILE A 110 -16.57 15.77 7.29
C ILE A 110 -17.89 16.50 7.63
N CYS A 111 -18.23 16.60 8.91
CA CYS A 111 -19.43 17.34 9.33
C CYS A 111 -19.34 18.84 9.02
N GLU A 112 -18.14 19.42 9.11
CA GLU A 112 -17.87 20.84 8.88
C GLU A 112 -17.87 21.23 7.39
N LEU A 113 -17.93 20.30 6.45
CA LEU A 113 -17.77 20.57 5.01
C LEU A 113 -18.97 21.24 4.32
N ASP A 114 -20.02 21.62 5.03
CA ASP A 114 -21.21 22.31 4.50
C ASP A 114 -21.52 22.01 3.01
N ASN A 115 -21.24 22.98 2.12
CA ASN A 115 -21.43 22.87 0.68
C ASN A 115 -20.18 22.40 -0.10
N GLN A 116 -19.01 22.35 0.54
CA GLN A 116 -17.79 21.90 -0.09
C GLN A 116 -17.84 20.38 -0.35
N PHE A 117 -17.05 19.91 -1.30
CA PHE A 117 -17.00 18.49 -1.61
C PHE A 117 -15.68 17.84 -1.16
N ILE A 118 -15.72 16.53 -1.08
CA ILE A 118 -14.56 15.68 -0.81
C ILE A 118 -14.01 15.19 -2.14
N PHE A 119 -12.73 15.42 -2.42
CA PHE A 119 -12.06 14.82 -3.56
C PHE A 119 -11.29 13.59 -3.09
N ILE A 120 -11.52 12.45 -3.74
CA ILE A 120 -10.81 11.21 -3.42
C ILE A 120 -9.92 10.87 -4.61
N TYR A 121 -8.61 10.78 -4.36
CA TYR A 121 -7.63 10.46 -5.39
C TYR A 121 -6.82 9.22 -5.06
N ALA A 122 -6.84 8.26 -5.96
CA ALA A 122 -6.05 7.04 -5.88
C ALA A 122 -5.76 6.48 -7.28
N THR A 123 -4.73 5.66 -7.42
CA THR A 123 -4.38 5.03 -8.70
C THR A 123 -4.24 3.52 -8.55
N GLY A 124 -4.35 2.79 -9.67
CA GLY A 124 -4.20 1.33 -9.69
C GLY A 124 -5.19 0.62 -8.75
N PHE A 125 -4.73 -0.35 -7.99
CA PHE A 125 -5.57 -1.11 -7.05
C PHE A 125 -6.18 -0.24 -5.94
N SER A 126 -5.49 0.81 -5.52
CA SER A 126 -6.01 1.76 -4.52
C SER A 126 -7.28 2.47 -4.98
N ALA A 127 -7.48 2.62 -6.30
CA ALA A 127 -8.68 3.23 -6.86
C ALA A 127 -9.96 2.43 -6.53
N MET A 128 -9.88 1.11 -6.37
CA MET A 128 -11.02 0.29 -5.95
C MET A 128 -11.48 0.64 -4.53
N SER A 129 -10.54 0.87 -3.62
CA SER A 129 -10.86 1.32 -2.25
C SER A 129 -11.40 2.75 -2.25
N ALA A 130 -10.90 3.62 -3.11
CA ALA A 130 -11.40 4.98 -3.29
C ALA A 130 -12.87 4.98 -3.77
N GLU A 131 -13.20 4.15 -4.76
CA GLU A 131 -14.57 3.97 -5.24
C GLU A 131 -15.52 3.45 -4.15
N TYR A 132 -15.07 2.48 -3.35
CA TYR A 132 -15.84 2.00 -2.22
C TYR A 132 -16.18 3.14 -1.25
N PHE A 133 -15.16 3.91 -0.85
CA PHE A 133 -15.34 5.00 0.10
C PHE A 133 -16.20 6.13 -0.44
N ASN A 134 -16.02 6.49 -1.72
CA ASN A 134 -16.87 7.43 -2.42
C ASN A 134 -18.35 7.06 -2.31
N ARG A 135 -18.69 5.81 -2.63
CA ARG A 135 -20.08 5.32 -2.54
C ARG A 135 -20.62 5.38 -1.12
N LYS A 136 -19.83 5.03 -0.13
CA LYS A 136 -20.22 5.12 1.29
C LYS A 136 -20.52 6.57 1.68
N LEU A 137 -19.64 7.52 1.33
CA LEU A 137 -19.82 8.94 1.63
C LEU A 137 -21.02 9.55 0.89
N LEU A 138 -21.28 9.15 -0.36
CA LEU A 138 -22.48 9.57 -1.10
C LEU A 138 -23.76 9.08 -0.42
N VAL A 139 -23.79 7.84 0.09
CA VAL A 139 -24.95 7.32 0.88
C VAL A 139 -25.16 8.13 2.16
N LEU A 140 -24.09 8.69 2.75
CA LEU A 140 -24.16 9.60 3.89
C LEU A 140 -24.58 11.05 3.51
N GLY A 141 -24.92 11.29 2.23
CA GLY A 141 -25.32 12.61 1.72
C GLY A 141 -24.13 13.57 1.52
N ARG A 142 -22.87 13.08 1.57
CA ARG A 142 -21.70 13.91 1.35
C ARG A 142 -21.38 14.02 -0.14
N LYS A 143 -21.07 15.24 -0.60
CA LYS A 143 -20.68 15.49 -2.01
C LYS A 143 -19.26 14.98 -2.20
N CYS A 144 -19.05 14.04 -3.12
CA CYS A 144 -17.74 13.44 -3.39
C CYS A 144 -17.47 13.40 -4.89
N ILE A 145 -16.19 13.61 -5.24
CA ILE A 145 -15.66 13.35 -6.57
C ILE A 145 -14.51 12.35 -6.39
N VAL A 146 -14.52 11.25 -7.14
CA VAL A 146 -13.42 10.29 -7.16
C VAL A 146 -12.69 10.37 -8.50
N SER A 147 -11.36 10.34 -8.45
CA SER A 147 -10.49 10.26 -9.62
C SER A 147 -9.49 9.11 -9.46
N SER A 148 -9.41 8.28 -10.48
CA SER A 148 -8.55 7.07 -10.51
C SER A 148 -7.19 7.30 -11.17
N GLY A 149 -6.87 8.53 -11.56
CA GLY A 149 -5.65 8.88 -12.28
C GLY A 149 -5.76 8.71 -13.80
N MET A 150 -6.90 8.25 -14.31
CA MET A 150 -7.21 8.20 -15.75
C MET A 150 -7.87 9.48 -16.25
N ASP A 151 -8.33 10.33 -15.33
CA ASP A 151 -9.02 11.57 -15.64
C ASP A 151 -8.04 12.69 -16.02
N SER A 152 -8.55 13.69 -16.73
CA SER A 152 -7.82 14.92 -16.96
C SER A 152 -7.44 15.60 -15.63
N ILE A 153 -6.24 16.13 -15.54
CA ILE A 153 -5.79 16.91 -14.39
C ILE A 153 -6.72 18.09 -14.10
N GLY A 154 -7.37 18.63 -15.13
CA GLY A 154 -8.36 19.70 -15.00
C GLY A 154 -9.57 19.35 -14.14
N VAL A 155 -9.89 18.05 -13.98
CA VAL A 155 -10.94 17.64 -13.02
C VAL A 155 -10.55 17.99 -11.60
N PHE A 156 -9.27 17.90 -11.27
CA PHE A 156 -8.75 18.30 -9.96
C PHE A 156 -8.57 19.83 -9.87
N GLU A 157 -7.84 20.42 -10.81
CA GLU A 157 -7.43 21.82 -10.75
C GLU A 157 -8.59 22.80 -10.81
N ASN A 158 -9.59 22.52 -11.67
CA ASN A 158 -10.75 23.41 -11.84
C ASN A 158 -11.78 23.33 -10.69
N ASN A 159 -11.61 22.39 -9.76
CA ASN A 159 -12.52 22.22 -8.63
C ASN A 159 -11.87 22.54 -7.26
N LEU A 160 -10.66 23.07 -7.25
CA LEU A 160 -9.92 23.38 -6.01
C LEU A 160 -10.67 24.36 -5.10
N ALA A 161 -11.35 25.36 -5.67
CA ALA A 161 -12.05 26.40 -4.91
C ALA A 161 -13.20 25.86 -4.03
N ASP A 162 -13.87 24.79 -4.49
CA ASP A 162 -15.02 24.20 -3.79
C ASP A 162 -14.62 22.92 -3.02
N MET A 163 -13.34 22.53 -3.07
CA MET A 163 -12.83 21.35 -2.38
C MET A 163 -12.53 21.65 -0.92
N GLY A 164 -13.23 21.02 0.00
CA GLY A 164 -12.99 21.14 1.43
C GLY A 164 -12.03 20.09 1.98
N MET A 165 -11.94 18.94 1.33
CA MET A 165 -11.08 17.84 1.77
C MET A 165 -10.53 17.05 0.58
N LEU A 166 -9.23 16.72 0.62
CA LEU A 166 -8.60 15.74 -0.25
C LEU A 166 -8.33 14.46 0.54
N ILE A 167 -8.88 13.35 0.09
CA ILE A 167 -8.56 12.00 0.59
C ILE A 167 -7.69 11.29 -0.43
N THR A 168 -6.54 10.78 -0.01
CA THR A 168 -5.64 10.00 -0.86
C THR A 168 -5.41 8.60 -0.32
N ILE A 169 -5.42 7.60 -1.21
CA ILE A 169 -5.08 6.23 -0.90
C ILE A 169 -3.89 5.85 -1.77
N SER A 170 -2.72 5.74 -1.15
CA SER A 170 -1.48 5.41 -1.85
C SER A 170 -0.68 4.44 -1.01
N ARG A 171 -0.64 3.17 -1.40
CA ARG A 171 0.00 2.11 -0.63
C ARG A 171 1.42 2.49 -0.18
N SER A 172 2.26 2.97 -1.06
CA SER A 172 3.63 3.42 -0.73
C SER A 172 3.72 4.85 -0.20
N GLY A 173 2.72 5.71 -0.48
CA GLY A 173 2.82 7.15 -0.22
C GLY A 173 3.84 7.89 -1.10
N GLU A 174 4.38 7.21 -2.15
CA GLU A 174 5.46 7.71 -3.00
C GLU A 174 5.05 7.90 -4.47
N THR A 175 3.81 7.55 -4.83
CA THR A 175 3.31 7.68 -6.21
C THR A 175 3.31 9.14 -6.64
N GLN A 176 4.08 9.49 -7.67
CA GLN A 176 4.35 10.87 -8.06
C GLN A 176 3.06 11.67 -8.31
N SER A 177 2.10 11.09 -9.05
CA SER A 177 0.83 11.76 -9.33
C SER A 177 -0.02 12.05 -8.08
N VAL A 178 0.10 11.22 -7.03
CA VAL A 178 -0.55 11.47 -5.73
C VAL A 178 0.17 12.59 -4.99
N VAL A 179 1.51 12.53 -4.93
CA VAL A 179 2.35 13.56 -4.29
C VAL A 179 2.10 14.94 -4.90
N ASP A 180 2.00 15.04 -6.22
CA ASP A 180 1.77 16.32 -6.90
C ASP A 180 0.41 16.93 -6.53
N ARG A 181 -0.65 16.12 -6.47
CA ARG A 181 -1.99 16.59 -6.06
C ARG A 181 -2.06 16.99 -4.60
N VAL A 182 -1.37 16.25 -3.73
CA VAL A 182 -1.26 16.58 -2.30
C VAL A 182 -0.55 17.91 -2.10
N LYS A 183 0.52 18.20 -2.87
CA LYS A 183 1.20 19.51 -2.84
C LYS A 183 0.27 20.63 -3.25
N ILE A 184 -0.41 20.50 -4.39
CA ILE A 184 -1.35 21.51 -4.89
C ILE A 184 -2.47 21.74 -3.86
N ALA A 185 -3.03 20.69 -3.26
CA ALA A 185 -4.06 20.80 -2.24
C ALA A 185 -3.54 21.53 -1.00
N LYS A 186 -2.31 21.23 -0.55
CA LYS A 186 -1.69 21.91 0.61
C LYS A 186 -1.47 23.38 0.35
N GLU A 187 -0.99 23.75 -0.83
CA GLU A 187 -0.80 25.15 -1.25
C GLU A 187 -2.11 25.94 -1.30
N ASN A 188 -3.24 25.26 -1.53
CA ASN A 188 -4.56 25.86 -1.55
C ASN A 188 -5.31 25.76 -0.19
N GLY A 189 -4.65 25.32 0.89
CA GLY A 189 -5.23 25.24 2.22
C GLY A 189 -6.29 24.16 2.40
N ILE A 190 -6.36 23.17 1.49
CA ILE A 190 -7.32 22.07 1.53
C ILE A 190 -6.89 21.07 2.61
N PHE A 191 -7.84 20.59 3.41
CA PHE A 191 -7.59 19.59 4.44
C PHE A 191 -7.28 18.22 3.81
N ILE A 192 -6.14 17.62 4.18
CA ILE A 192 -5.59 16.42 3.52
C ILE A 192 -5.64 15.22 4.46
N VAL A 193 -6.25 14.13 3.99
CA VAL A 193 -6.28 12.84 4.66
C VAL A 193 -5.60 11.79 3.78
N SER A 194 -4.69 11.01 4.34
CA SER A 194 -3.94 10.00 3.61
C SER A 194 -4.06 8.61 4.25
N PHE A 195 -4.04 7.58 3.39
CA PHE A 195 -3.98 6.17 3.77
C PHE A 195 -2.76 5.56 3.10
N THR A 196 -1.74 5.17 3.89
CA THR A 196 -0.48 4.62 3.39
C THR A 196 0.01 3.45 4.23
N ASN A 197 0.94 2.64 3.74
CA ASN A 197 1.46 1.51 4.50
C ASN A 197 2.52 1.89 5.55
N GLU A 198 3.13 3.07 5.42
CA GLU A 198 4.10 3.62 6.37
C GLU A 198 3.79 5.09 6.65
N LEU A 199 4.23 5.61 7.80
CA LEU A 199 4.02 7.02 8.14
C LEU A 199 5.06 7.94 7.49
N GLU A 200 6.29 7.47 7.31
CA GLU A 200 7.38 8.23 6.73
C GLU A 200 7.38 8.11 5.19
N ASN A 201 6.65 9.00 4.53
CA ASN A 201 6.59 9.11 3.09
C ASN A 201 6.20 10.53 2.65
N ARG A 202 6.34 10.83 1.35
CA ARG A 202 6.10 12.18 0.81
C ARG A 202 4.64 12.64 0.90
N VAL A 203 3.69 11.75 0.81
CA VAL A 203 2.26 12.08 0.93
C VAL A 203 1.94 12.44 2.37
N ASN A 204 2.35 11.62 3.34
CA ASN A 204 2.06 11.85 4.76
C ASN A 204 2.76 13.09 5.33
N ALA A 205 3.92 13.45 4.79
CA ALA A 205 4.62 14.67 5.20
C ALA A 205 3.79 15.97 4.99
N LEU A 206 2.76 15.92 4.15
CA LEU A 206 1.88 17.04 3.84
C LEU A 206 0.45 16.84 4.36
N ALA A 207 0.10 15.64 4.82
CA ALA A 207 -1.25 15.32 5.29
C ALA A 207 -1.54 15.93 6.66
N ASP A 208 -2.79 16.35 6.87
CA ASP A 208 -3.29 16.83 8.17
C ASP A 208 -3.73 15.63 9.04
N ILE A 209 -4.19 14.54 8.41
CA ILE A 209 -4.38 13.23 9.04
C ILE A 209 -3.70 12.18 8.18
N ALA A 210 -2.78 11.43 8.76
CA ALA A 210 -2.11 10.30 8.13
C ALA A 210 -2.53 9.00 8.83
N PHE A 211 -3.25 8.15 8.11
CA PHE A 211 -3.60 6.81 8.57
C PHE A 211 -2.58 5.79 8.06
N ARG A 212 -2.02 5.03 9.00
CA ARG A 212 -1.12 3.91 8.68
C ARG A 212 -1.91 2.61 8.55
N ILE A 213 -1.71 1.93 7.45
CA ILE A 213 -2.34 0.64 7.15
C ILE A 213 -1.27 -0.43 7.11
N GLU A 214 -1.39 -1.43 7.95
CA GLU A 214 -0.46 -2.56 7.91
C GLU A 214 -0.56 -3.32 6.59
N ASP A 215 0.61 -3.66 6.07
CA ASP A 215 0.77 -4.35 4.79
C ASP A 215 1.78 -5.50 4.95
N SER A 216 1.28 -6.72 4.90
CA SER A 216 2.11 -7.93 5.04
C SER A 216 3.14 -8.09 3.92
N ASN A 217 2.87 -7.51 2.75
CA ASN A 217 3.71 -7.60 1.56
C ASN A 217 4.03 -6.22 0.96
N LYS A 218 4.43 -5.27 1.82
CA LYS A 218 4.66 -3.86 1.46
C LYS A 218 5.64 -3.62 0.30
N LEU A 219 6.52 -4.57 0.04
CA LEU A 219 7.52 -4.49 -1.05
C LEU A 219 7.03 -5.11 -2.37
N ASP A 220 5.81 -5.66 -2.41
CA ASP A 220 5.21 -6.19 -3.62
C ASP A 220 4.54 -5.08 -4.46
N ASP A 221 5.33 -4.30 -5.16
CA ASP A 221 4.85 -3.21 -6.02
C ASP A 221 3.93 -3.67 -7.16
N ARG A 222 3.95 -4.96 -7.49
CA ARG A 222 3.13 -5.54 -8.56
C ARG A 222 1.80 -6.10 -8.07
N ASN A 223 1.55 -6.12 -6.77
CA ASN A 223 0.39 -6.75 -6.15
C ASN A 223 0.17 -8.21 -6.58
N MET A 224 1.25 -8.99 -6.66
CA MET A 224 1.21 -10.40 -7.05
C MET A 224 0.92 -11.31 -5.86
N MET A 225 1.24 -10.86 -4.65
CA MET A 225 1.05 -11.59 -3.41
C MET A 225 -0.25 -11.14 -2.72
N ALA A 226 -0.82 -12.04 -1.93
CA ALA A 226 -1.87 -11.66 -0.99
C ALA A 226 -1.32 -10.60 -0.02
N ASN A 227 -2.08 -9.55 0.24
CA ASN A 227 -1.68 -8.49 1.17
C ASN A 227 -2.83 -8.07 2.07
N THR A 228 -2.48 -7.44 3.18
CA THR A 228 -3.44 -6.97 4.18
C THR A 228 -3.80 -5.50 4.00
N PHE A 229 -3.12 -4.76 3.13
CA PHE A 229 -3.32 -3.32 2.95
C PHE A 229 -4.77 -2.99 2.54
N PHE A 230 -5.25 -3.52 1.42
CA PHE A 230 -6.58 -3.17 0.90
C PHE A 230 -7.73 -3.58 1.82
N PRO A 231 -7.76 -4.82 2.38
CA PRO A 231 -8.77 -5.18 3.37
C PRO A 231 -8.75 -4.28 4.61
N ASN A 232 -7.57 -3.94 5.13
CA ASN A 232 -7.43 -3.07 6.29
C ASN A 232 -7.82 -1.61 5.99
N VAL A 233 -7.59 -1.11 4.77
CA VAL A 233 -8.13 0.18 4.31
C VAL A 233 -9.66 0.18 4.41
N LEU A 234 -10.33 -0.86 3.89
CA LEU A 234 -11.80 -0.96 3.95
C LEU A 234 -12.30 -1.06 5.39
N MET A 235 -11.63 -1.82 6.25
CA MET A 235 -11.97 -1.90 7.67
C MET A 235 -11.85 -0.53 8.35
N LEU A 236 -10.78 0.21 8.10
CA LEU A 236 -10.61 1.54 8.68
C LEU A 236 -11.67 2.52 8.15
N MET A 237 -12.04 2.45 6.89
CA MET A 237 -13.13 3.26 6.33
C MET A 237 -14.45 3.01 7.06
N GLU A 238 -14.79 1.76 7.38
CA GLU A 238 -15.99 1.44 8.16
C GLU A 238 -15.90 2.00 9.60
N LEU A 239 -14.73 1.96 10.23
CA LEU A 239 -14.53 2.58 11.54
C LEU A 239 -14.69 4.11 11.47
N LEU A 240 -14.20 4.76 10.43
CA LEU A 240 -14.38 6.20 10.22
C LEU A 240 -15.85 6.58 10.03
N ILE A 241 -16.60 5.76 9.30
CA ILE A 241 -18.06 5.93 9.13
C ILE A 241 -18.77 5.73 10.47
N TYR A 242 -18.37 4.74 11.26
CA TYR A 242 -18.91 4.51 12.59
C TYR A 242 -18.68 5.72 13.52
N GLU A 243 -17.47 6.29 13.52
CA GLU A 243 -17.17 7.51 14.29
C GLU A 243 -17.95 8.73 13.77
N TYR A 244 -18.17 8.84 12.46
CA TYR A 244 -19.01 9.89 11.87
C TYR A 244 -20.44 9.85 12.40
N TYR A 245 -21.07 8.68 12.48
CA TYR A 245 -22.41 8.55 13.06
C TYR A 245 -22.46 8.94 14.54
N LYS A 246 -21.42 8.67 15.31
CA LYS A 246 -21.35 9.11 16.71
C LYS A 246 -21.33 10.63 16.82
N VAL A 247 -20.58 11.30 15.93
CA VAL A 247 -20.51 12.77 15.93
C VAL A 247 -21.89 13.36 15.61
N LEU A 248 -22.60 12.80 14.64
CA LEU A 248 -23.97 13.24 14.30
C LEU A 248 -24.98 13.09 15.44
N GLN A 249 -24.85 12.03 16.25
CA GLN A 249 -25.75 11.79 17.40
C GLN A 249 -25.48 12.71 18.59
N VAL A 250 -24.29 13.31 18.65
CA VAL A 250 -23.88 14.21 19.75
C VAL A 250 -24.20 15.68 19.41
N THR A 251 -24.35 16.04 18.15
CA THR A 251 -24.84 17.36 17.73
C THR A 251 -26.35 17.42 18.01
N PRO A 252 -26.83 18.27 18.93
CA PRO A 252 -28.27 18.44 19.12
C PRO A 252 -28.90 18.91 17.78
N GLU A 253 -29.98 18.26 17.38
CA GLU A 253 -30.90 18.86 16.41
C GLU A 253 -31.45 20.13 17.07
N ASP A 254 -31.03 21.32 16.62
CA ASP A 254 -31.65 22.61 16.89
C ASP A 254 -32.89 22.81 16.00
#